data_ce1a3b51f2863aaf83c317327c380759
#
_entry.id   ce1a3b51f2863aaf83c317327c380759
#
_cell.length_a   1.000
_cell.length_b   1.000
_cell.length_c   1.000
_cell.angle_alpha   90.00
_cell.angle_beta   90.00
_cell.angle_gamma   90.00
#
_symmetry.space_group_name_H-M   'P 1'
#
loop_
_entity.id
_entity.type
_entity.pdbx_description
1 polymer ?
#
loop_
_entity_poly.entity_id
_entity_poly.type
_entity_poly.pdbx_seq_one_letter_code
_entity_poly.pdbx_strand_id
1 'polypeptide(L)'
;MEYQKLAIPDVVLLTPKVFGDERGFFMETFRQSEFEQHCGNYQFVQDNHSSSTKGILRGLHYQHQKPQGKLVRVVKGEVFDVAVDMRQNSPTFGQWVGEYLSEYNKRMLWVPPGFAHGFLVTSETAEFVYKCTDYYNPGDEYSLLWNDETVGI
;
A
#
# COMPACT_ATOMS: atom_id res chain seq x y z
N MET A 1 -11.49 4.00 12.75
CA MET A 1 -10.27 3.58 12.02
C MET A 1 -9.21 3.18 13.01
N GLU A 2 -8.73 1.97 12.90
CA GLU A 2 -7.65 1.46 13.75
C GLU A 2 -6.34 1.51 12.97
N TYR A 3 -5.28 2.03 13.58
CA TYR A 3 -3.95 2.17 12.96
C TYR A 3 -2.97 1.25 13.70
N GLN A 4 -2.36 0.32 12.98
CA GLN A 4 -1.42 -0.65 13.55
C GLN A 4 -0.08 -0.58 12.85
N LYS A 5 0.98 -0.30 13.59
CA LYS A 5 2.34 -0.35 13.07
C LYS A 5 2.75 -1.80 12.82
N LEU A 6 3.32 -2.09 11.66
CA LEU A 6 3.82 -3.42 11.32
C LEU A 6 5.25 -3.63 11.83
N ALA A 7 5.87 -4.74 11.43
CA ALA A 7 7.25 -5.07 11.86
C ALA A 7 8.26 -4.00 11.46
N ILE A 8 8.04 -3.34 10.31
CA ILE A 8 8.72 -2.09 9.99
C ILE A 8 7.73 -1.00 10.37
N PRO A 9 7.93 -0.30 11.49
CA PRO A 9 6.86 0.50 12.11
C PRO A 9 6.42 1.72 11.30
N ASP A 10 7.20 2.12 10.30
CA ASP A 10 6.81 3.20 9.40
C ASP A 10 5.69 2.77 8.46
N VAL A 11 5.55 1.48 8.22
CA VAL A 11 4.45 0.90 7.45
C VAL A 11 3.29 0.62 8.40
N VAL A 12 2.12 1.16 8.09
CA VAL A 12 0.96 1.13 9.00
C VAL A 12 -0.23 0.47 8.31
N LEU A 13 -0.82 -0.49 9.02
CA LEU A 13 -2.05 -1.16 8.59
C LEU A 13 -3.26 -0.41 9.17
N LEU A 14 -4.20 -0.03 8.31
CA LEU A 14 -5.41 0.67 8.68
C LEU A 14 -6.61 -0.26 8.55
N THR A 15 -7.37 -0.39 9.63
CA THR A 15 -8.60 -1.18 9.63
C THR A 15 -9.79 -0.25 9.87
N PRO A 16 -10.67 -0.06 8.86
CA PRO A 16 -11.79 0.84 8.99
C PRO A 16 -12.87 0.26 9.91
N LYS A 17 -13.63 1.15 10.52
CA LYS A 17 -14.86 0.78 11.21
C LYS A 17 -15.98 0.65 10.17
N VAL A 18 -16.55 -0.53 10.04
CA VAL A 18 -17.57 -0.82 9.06
C VAL A 18 -18.94 -0.85 9.74
N PHE A 19 -19.89 -0.06 9.21
CA PHE A 19 -21.25 -0.03 9.67
C PHE A 19 -22.12 -0.79 8.66
N GLY A 20 -22.66 -1.95 9.08
CA GLY A 20 -23.46 -2.79 8.21
C GLY A 20 -24.91 -2.90 8.65
N ASP A 21 -25.82 -2.97 7.69
CA ASP A 21 -27.23 -3.28 7.89
C ASP A 21 -27.77 -3.98 6.63
N GLU A 22 -29.10 -4.18 6.58
CA GLU A 22 -29.74 -4.86 5.44
C GLU A 22 -29.57 -4.16 4.09
N ARG A 23 -29.21 -2.86 4.10
CA ARG A 23 -28.97 -2.08 2.86
C ARG A 23 -27.56 -2.29 2.32
N GLY A 24 -26.63 -2.86 3.13
CA GLY A 24 -25.24 -3.01 2.78
C GLY A 24 -24.33 -2.48 3.88
N PHE A 25 -23.24 -1.81 3.51
CA PHE A 25 -22.30 -1.26 4.50
C PHE A 25 -21.93 0.19 4.18
N PHE A 26 -21.46 0.86 5.23
CA PHE A 26 -20.89 2.20 5.14
C PHE A 26 -19.60 2.24 5.94
N MET A 27 -18.56 2.86 5.41
CA MET A 27 -17.32 3.11 6.15
C MET A 27 -16.66 4.39 5.67
N GLU A 28 -15.98 5.07 6.57
CA GLU A 28 -15.07 6.15 6.22
C GLU A 28 -13.73 5.53 5.82
N THR A 29 -13.19 5.92 4.67
CA THR A 29 -11.97 5.32 4.14
C THR A 29 -10.74 6.19 4.35
N PHE A 30 -10.91 7.46 4.68
CA PHE A 30 -9.78 8.37 4.91
C PHE A 30 -10.24 9.59 5.70
N ARG A 31 -9.42 9.98 6.68
CA ARG A 31 -9.58 11.23 7.42
C ARG A 31 -8.21 11.84 7.62
N GLN A 32 -7.98 13.02 7.05
CA GLN A 32 -6.67 13.67 7.05
C GLN A 32 -6.11 13.87 8.45
N SER A 33 -6.94 14.31 9.40
CA SER A 33 -6.49 14.59 10.77
C SER A 33 -5.97 13.34 11.48
N GLU A 34 -6.65 12.22 11.33
CA GLU A 34 -6.22 10.95 11.93
C GLU A 34 -5.00 10.38 11.21
N PHE A 35 -4.98 10.46 9.89
CA PHE A 35 -3.83 10.02 9.10
C PHE A 35 -2.56 10.76 9.51
N GLU A 36 -2.62 12.07 9.65
CA GLU A 36 -1.47 12.87 10.08
C GLU A 36 -0.99 12.47 11.47
N GLN A 37 -1.92 12.20 12.38
CA GLN A 37 -1.60 11.80 13.74
C GLN A 37 -0.83 10.47 13.80
N HIS A 38 -1.17 9.51 12.93
CA HIS A 38 -0.64 8.14 12.99
C HIS A 38 0.45 7.86 11.95
N CYS A 39 0.44 8.53 10.82
CA CYS A 39 1.31 8.21 9.69
C CYS A 39 2.26 9.34 9.29
N GLY A 40 1.98 10.56 9.70
CA GLY A 40 2.82 11.71 9.40
C GLY A 40 2.12 12.76 8.54
N ASN A 41 2.79 13.89 8.38
CA ASN A 41 2.24 15.07 7.70
C ASN A 41 2.49 14.95 6.19
N TYR A 42 1.64 14.19 5.52
CA TYR A 42 1.68 14.03 4.06
C TYR A 42 0.38 14.53 3.45
N GLN A 43 0.47 15.02 2.21
CA GLN A 43 -0.70 15.38 1.40
C GLN A 43 -0.74 14.50 0.17
N PHE A 44 -1.93 14.04 -0.21
CA PHE A 44 -2.13 13.22 -1.40
C PHE A 44 -2.47 14.10 -2.59
N VAL A 45 -1.80 13.86 -3.72
CA VAL A 45 -1.90 14.69 -4.92
C VAL A 45 -2.35 13.91 -6.16
N GLN A 46 -2.42 12.57 -6.07
CA GLN A 46 -2.78 11.71 -7.18
C GLN A 46 -3.49 10.46 -6.69
N ASP A 47 -4.57 10.10 -7.38
CA ASP A 47 -5.28 8.83 -7.16
C ASP A 47 -5.16 7.95 -8.39
N ASN A 48 -4.98 6.64 -8.17
CA ASN A 48 -4.90 5.64 -9.24
C ASN A 48 -5.85 4.48 -8.95
N HIS A 49 -6.32 3.82 -10.02
CA HIS A 49 -7.21 2.66 -9.95
C HIS A 49 -6.75 1.65 -10.99
N SER A 50 -6.50 0.42 -10.58
CA SER A 50 -6.15 -0.67 -11.49
C SER A 50 -7.08 -1.87 -11.31
N SER A 51 -7.21 -2.66 -12.37
CA SER A 51 -7.93 -3.94 -12.36
C SER A 51 -7.02 -5.00 -12.96
N SER A 52 -6.94 -6.16 -12.32
CA SER A 52 -6.03 -7.22 -12.74
C SER A 52 -6.62 -8.59 -12.44
N THR A 53 -6.21 -9.60 -13.23
CA THR A 53 -6.65 -10.98 -13.06
C THR A 53 -5.69 -11.76 -12.17
N LYS A 54 -6.13 -12.95 -11.73
CA LYS A 54 -5.38 -13.81 -10.83
C LYS A 54 -3.96 -14.10 -11.33
N GLY A 55 -3.01 -14.01 -10.41
CA GLY A 55 -1.61 -14.28 -10.67
C GLY A 55 -0.83 -13.09 -11.22
N ILE A 56 -1.50 -11.99 -11.55
CA ILE A 56 -0.81 -10.77 -11.98
C ILE A 56 -0.06 -10.17 -10.80
N LEU A 57 1.21 -9.88 -11.02
CA LEU A 57 2.07 -9.16 -10.10
C LEU A 57 2.34 -7.78 -10.68
N ARG A 58 2.05 -6.74 -9.90
CA ARG A 58 2.41 -5.37 -10.25
C ARG A 58 3.45 -4.86 -9.26
N GLY A 59 4.58 -4.40 -9.77
CA GLY A 59 5.68 -3.90 -8.95
C GLY A 59 6.89 -4.83 -9.00
N LEU A 60 7.80 -4.74 -8.09
CA LEU A 60 7.87 -3.73 -7.00
C LEU A 60 8.45 -2.43 -7.55
N HIS A 61 7.73 -1.33 -7.37
CA HIS A 61 8.11 -0.03 -7.93
C HIS A 61 8.42 0.99 -6.84
N TYR A 62 9.36 1.89 -7.13
CA TYR A 62 9.63 3.07 -6.31
C TYR A 62 10.20 4.19 -7.17
N GLN A 63 10.04 5.42 -6.71
CA GLN A 63 10.67 6.60 -7.33
C GLN A 63 11.83 7.05 -6.44
N HIS A 64 12.94 7.39 -7.07
CA HIS A 64 14.18 7.67 -6.35
C HIS A 64 14.30 9.14 -5.91
N GLN A 65 14.13 10.08 -6.83
CA GLN A 65 14.31 11.51 -6.54
C GLN A 65 13.06 12.13 -5.91
N LYS A 66 11.88 11.70 -6.35
CA LYS A 66 10.60 12.12 -5.81
C LYS A 66 9.80 10.91 -5.34
N PRO A 67 10.20 10.34 -4.20
CA PRO A 67 9.55 9.13 -3.71
C PRO A 67 8.09 9.38 -3.38
N GLN A 68 7.25 8.42 -3.76
CA GLN A 68 5.82 8.46 -3.49
C GLN A 68 5.50 7.65 -2.25
N GLY A 69 4.82 8.25 -1.26
CA GLY A 69 4.07 7.51 -0.28
C GLY A 69 2.74 7.09 -0.88
N LYS A 70 2.26 5.91 -0.51
CA LYS A 70 1.03 5.35 -1.08
C LYS A 70 0.11 4.84 0.01
N LEU A 71 -1.15 5.26 -0.04
CA LEU A 71 -2.21 4.69 0.80
C LEU A 71 -3.06 3.81 -0.11
N VAL A 72 -3.00 2.51 0.11
CA VAL A 72 -3.54 1.51 -0.82
C VAL A 72 -4.68 0.73 -0.19
N ARG A 73 -5.68 0.37 -1.02
CA ARG A 73 -6.76 -0.52 -0.60
C ARG A 73 -7.33 -1.31 -1.78
N VAL A 74 -7.99 -2.41 -1.45
CA VAL A 74 -8.66 -3.28 -2.44
C VAL A 74 -10.16 -3.07 -2.34
N VAL A 75 -10.78 -2.70 -3.46
CA VAL A 75 -12.24 -2.50 -3.52
C VAL A 75 -12.97 -3.74 -4.00
N LYS A 76 -12.27 -4.64 -4.70
CA LYS A 76 -12.81 -5.93 -5.16
C LYS A 76 -11.70 -6.97 -5.16
N GLY A 77 -12.02 -8.18 -4.69
CA GLY A 77 -11.06 -9.29 -4.66
C GLY A 77 -10.07 -9.21 -3.52
N GLU A 78 -8.90 -9.79 -3.74
CA GLU A 78 -7.84 -9.89 -2.75
C GLU A 78 -6.47 -9.81 -3.40
N VAL A 79 -5.54 -9.14 -2.70
CA VAL A 79 -4.13 -9.10 -3.08
C VAL A 79 -3.25 -9.40 -1.86
N PHE A 80 -2.03 -9.90 -2.11
CA PHE A 80 -0.95 -9.86 -1.14
C PHE A 80 -0.10 -8.64 -1.45
N ASP A 81 -0.12 -7.66 -0.57
CA ASP A 81 0.54 -6.36 -0.75
C ASP A 81 1.85 -6.32 0.00
N VAL A 82 2.92 -5.87 -0.64
CA VAL A 82 4.28 -5.94 -0.12
C VAL A 82 4.96 -4.58 -0.21
N ALA A 83 5.64 -4.21 0.87
CA ALA A 83 6.47 -3.01 0.95
C ALA A 83 7.88 -3.40 1.39
N VAL A 84 8.90 -2.94 0.67
CA VAL A 84 10.32 -3.19 0.95
C VAL A 84 11.00 -1.87 1.25
N ASP A 85 11.71 -1.81 2.36
CA ASP A 85 12.45 -0.61 2.74
C ASP A 85 13.68 -0.43 1.83
N MET A 86 13.66 0.61 1.00
CA MET A 86 14.75 0.94 0.08
C MET A 86 15.57 2.15 0.54
N ARG A 87 15.33 2.62 1.75
CA ARG A 87 16.06 3.78 2.31
C ARG A 87 17.44 3.35 2.77
N GLN A 88 18.50 3.83 2.10
CA GLN A 88 19.88 3.36 2.29
C GLN A 88 20.38 3.48 3.74
N ASN A 89 19.96 4.51 4.47
CA ASN A 89 20.42 4.74 5.83
C ASN A 89 19.45 4.22 6.89
N SER A 90 18.43 3.49 6.48
CA SER A 90 17.45 2.92 7.40
C SER A 90 18.01 1.66 8.08
N PRO A 91 17.73 1.45 9.38
CA PRO A 91 18.10 0.21 10.06
C PRO A 91 17.38 -1.01 9.50
N THR A 92 16.28 -0.81 8.75
CA THR A 92 15.51 -1.88 8.14
C THR A 92 15.68 -1.95 6.61
N PHE A 93 16.73 -1.31 6.07
CA PHE A 93 17.01 -1.36 4.64
C PHE A 93 17.06 -2.81 4.13
N GLY A 94 16.31 -3.07 3.05
CA GLY A 94 16.22 -4.39 2.45
C GLY A 94 15.24 -5.34 3.12
N GLN A 95 14.66 -4.97 4.25
CA GLN A 95 13.61 -5.76 4.90
C GLN A 95 12.25 -5.44 4.30
N TRP A 96 11.32 -6.38 4.45
CA TRP A 96 9.99 -6.24 3.86
C TRP A 96 8.89 -6.62 4.85
N VAL A 97 7.70 -6.10 4.60
CA VAL A 97 6.46 -6.49 5.25
C VAL A 97 5.40 -6.76 4.20
N GLY A 98 4.46 -7.63 4.49
CA GLY A 98 3.36 -7.94 3.59
C GLY A 98 2.07 -8.20 4.34
N GLU A 99 0.96 -7.86 3.69
CA GLU A 99 -0.39 -8.03 4.24
C GLU A 99 -1.37 -8.41 3.14
N TYR A 100 -2.33 -9.27 3.48
CA TYR A 100 -3.47 -9.51 2.60
C TYR A 100 -4.47 -8.39 2.76
N LEU A 101 -4.82 -7.75 1.64
CA LEU A 101 -5.85 -6.73 1.56
C LEU A 101 -6.97 -7.25 0.68
N SER A 102 -8.22 -7.10 1.12
CA SER A 102 -9.36 -7.64 0.38
C SER A 102 -10.61 -6.77 0.53
N GLU A 103 -11.58 -7.01 -0.35
CA GLU A 103 -12.91 -6.42 -0.21
C GLU A 103 -13.60 -6.87 1.08
N TYR A 104 -13.18 -8.02 1.65
CA TYR A 104 -13.80 -8.58 2.85
C TYR A 104 -13.19 -8.01 4.13
N ASN A 105 -11.86 -7.96 4.24
CA ASN A 105 -11.23 -7.39 5.44
C ASN A 105 -11.18 -5.85 5.40
N LYS A 106 -11.32 -5.25 4.23
CA LYS A 106 -11.39 -3.79 3.99
C LYS A 106 -10.20 -3.02 4.55
N ARG A 107 -9.09 -3.71 4.79
CA ARG A 107 -7.87 -3.12 5.34
C ARG A 107 -7.14 -2.30 4.29
N MET A 108 -6.42 -1.30 4.75
CA MET A 108 -5.60 -0.43 3.92
C MET A 108 -4.17 -0.46 4.44
N LEU A 109 -3.22 -0.17 3.56
CA LEU A 109 -1.82 -0.13 3.94
C LEU A 109 -1.23 1.24 3.58
N TRP A 110 -0.61 1.87 4.57
CA TRP A 110 0.22 3.05 4.35
C TRP A 110 1.66 2.61 4.10
N VAL A 111 2.15 2.88 2.90
CA VAL A 111 3.52 2.61 2.46
C VAL A 111 4.23 3.96 2.32
N PRO A 112 5.14 4.31 3.25
CA PRO A 112 5.79 5.62 3.22
C PRO A 112 6.69 5.83 2.01
N PRO A 113 7.06 7.09 1.71
CA PRO A 113 8.09 7.37 0.71
C PRO A 113 9.40 6.62 1.04
N GLY A 114 10.08 6.13 0.02
CA GLY A 114 11.33 5.39 0.17
C GLY A 114 11.18 3.88 0.23
N PHE A 115 9.96 3.37 0.08
CA PHE A 115 9.69 1.93 0.00
C PHE A 115 9.39 1.54 -1.45
N ALA A 116 9.88 0.36 -1.86
CA ALA A 116 9.40 -0.31 -3.06
C ALA A 116 8.07 -0.99 -2.73
N HIS A 117 7.11 -0.91 -3.63
CA HIS A 117 5.75 -1.39 -3.40
C HIS A 117 5.25 -2.23 -4.56
N GLY A 118 4.54 -3.28 -4.26
CA GLY A 118 3.88 -4.11 -5.24
C GLY A 118 2.86 -5.05 -4.63
N PHE A 119 2.13 -5.75 -5.47
CA PHE A 119 1.14 -6.71 -5.01
C PHE A 119 0.94 -7.85 -6.00
N LEU A 120 0.50 -8.99 -5.46
CA LEU A 120 0.10 -10.17 -6.21
C LEU A 120 -1.41 -10.36 -6.07
N VAL A 121 -2.11 -10.53 -7.18
CA VAL A 121 -3.55 -10.81 -7.18
C VAL A 121 -3.77 -12.28 -6.82
N THR A 122 -4.49 -12.54 -5.73
CA THR A 122 -4.74 -13.88 -5.19
C THR A 122 -6.18 -14.38 -5.43
N SER A 123 -7.10 -13.49 -5.78
CA SER A 123 -8.46 -13.81 -6.22
C SER A 123 -8.56 -13.86 -7.75
N GLU A 124 -9.71 -14.23 -8.30
CA GLU A 124 -9.89 -14.28 -9.76
C GLU A 124 -9.62 -12.93 -10.42
N THR A 125 -10.13 -11.86 -9.81
CA THR A 125 -9.87 -10.47 -10.22
C THR A 125 -9.69 -9.63 -8.98
N ALA A 126 -8.94 -8.53 -9.10
CA ALA A 126 -8.83 -7.54 -8.03
C ALA A 126 -8.86 -6.14 -8.60
N GLU A 127 -9.59 -5.26 -7.93
CA GLU A 127 -9.55 -3.83 -8.20
C GLU A 127 -8.87 -3.13 -7.04
N PHE A 128 -7.84 -2.37 -7.38
CA PHE A 128 -6.89 -1.78 -6.44
C PHE A 128 -6.86 -0.28 -6.65
N VAL A 129 -7.06 0.47 -5.57
CA VAL A 129 -7.04 1.94 -5.60
C VAL A 129 -6.01 2.45 -4.62
N TYR A 130 -5.31 3.52 -4.98
CA TYR A 130 -4.34 4.12 -4.06
C TYR A 130 -4.13 5.59 -4.31
N LYS A 131 -3.80 6.28 -3.22
CA LYS A 131 -3.44 7.70 -3.21
C LYS A 131 -1.94 7.83 -3.11
N CYS A 132 -1.38 8.82 -3.81
CA CYS A 132 0.06 9.08 -3.84
C CYS A 132 0.38 10.47 -3.29
N THR A 133 1.49 10.55 -2.55
CA THR A 133 1.96 11.83 -1.97
C THR A 133 2.76 12.68 -2.96
N ASP A 134 3.15 12.12 -4.09
CA ASP A 134 3.83 12.85 -5.17
C ASP A 134 3.36 12.30 -6.51
N TYR A 135 3.61 13.06 -7.57
CA TYR A 135 3.18 12.68 -8.91
C TYR A 135 4.02 11.55 -9.50
N TYR A 136 3.36 10.69 -10.27
CA TYR A 136 4.05 9.66 -11.03
C TYR A 136 4.96 10.29 -12.07
N ASN A 137 6.23 9.88 -12.05
CA ASN A 137 7.24 10.30 -13.02
C ASN A 137 7.94 9.06 -13.57
N PRO A 138 7.61 8.60 -14.79
CA PRO A 138 8.22 7.40 -15.36
C PRO A 138 9.74 7.49 -15.51
N GLY A 139 10.30 8.69 -15.67
CA GLY A 139 11.75 8.91 -15.74
C GLY A 139 12.46 8.71 -14.41
N ASP A 140 11.73 8.67 -13.30
CA ASP A 140 12.27 8.50 -11.95
C ASP A 140 11.94 7.12 -11.36
N GLU A 141 11.19 6.28 -12.11
CA GLU A 141 10.75 4.98 -11.63
C GLU A 141 11.84 3.92 -11.75
N TYR A 142 11.99 3.14 -10.67
CA TYR A 142 12.88 1.98 -10.60
C TYR A 142 12.07 0.79 -10.13
N SER A 143 12.57 -0.41 -10.45
CA SER A 143 11.92 -1.66 -10.08
C SER A 143 12.85 -2.53 -9.28
N LEU A 144 12.29 -3.22 -8.29
CA LEU A 144 12.95 -4.29 -7.56
C LEU A 144 12.33 -5.62 -8.01
N LEU A 145 13.14 -6.63 -8.29
CA LEU A 145 12.65 -7.96 -8.62
C LEU A 145 11.94 -8.57 -7.41
N TRP A 146 10.73 -9.10 -7.63
CA TRP A 146 9.93 -9.72 -6.57
C TRP A 146 10.65 -10.94 -5.94
N ASN A 147 11.50 -11.62 -6.69
CA ASN A 147 12.23 -12.79 -6.24
C ASN A 147 13.71 -12.50 -5.94
N ASP A 148 14.05 -11.27 -5.63
CA ASP A 148 15.39 -10.90 -5.20
C ASP A 148 15.78 -11.75 -3.98
N GLU A 149 16.89 -12.47 -4.07
CA GLU A 149 17.32 -13.43 -3.04
C GLU A 149 17.75 -12.73 -1.75
N THR A 150 18.29 -11.52 -1.85
CA THR A 150 18.72 -10.75 -0.69
C THR A 150 17.54 -10.27 0.12
N VAL A 151 16.47 -9.84 -0.54
CA VAL A 151 15.25 -9.40 0.12
C VAL A 151 14.45 -10.58 0.65
N GLY A 152 14.30 -11.64 -0.12
CA GLY A 152 13.70 -12.90 0.32
C GLY A 152 12.22 -12.84 0.63
N ILE A 153 11.42 -12.21 -0.25
CA ILE A 153 9.96 -12.15 -0.10
C ILE A 153 9.33 -13.54 -0.22
#